data_eb72f2a0c6f0de3e950a33a0ee928ef0
#
_entry.id   eb72f2a0c6f0de3e950a33a0ee928ef0
#
_cell.length_a   1.000
_cell.length_b   1.000
_cell.length_c   1.000
_cell.angle_alpha   90.00
_cell.angle_beta   90.00
_cell.angle_gamma   90.00
#
_symmetry.space_group_name_H-M   'P 1'
#
loop_
_entity.id
_entity.type
_entity.pdbx_description
1 polymer ?
#
loop_
_entity_poly.entity_id
_entity_poly.type
_entity_poly.pdbx_seq_one_letter_code
_entity_poly.pdbx_strand_id
1 'polypeptide(L)'
;MDGKPLNEAQCAVIDRHFDRFGRSEHSRLRIDEKQSSVYNPCTARLHVHKHDRRLSGKQELVFDSAAGRATSLTSHTLKLWDRRRHASAREYARIQGFPESFVLPRQLVANLFGNAVAVPCALHACRSVVGSDGAAPGTLLDLCAGIGGFHLAAQMAFPRIRCVGFCDVKPAAVQCYKENFPDVPALGDITAVQEWPRADLLTAGFPCQPFSRACDIKVRAVHKDRLFYEHVFDAIDAARPNYVVLENVRSLACPTGKPQLDAILNAFRDRGYHTNHRILDAADFGLPQQRFRIYIVARLDGSVEVPPAPSCARTTLGDILEDAEDAVHTDPQF
;
A
#
# COMPACT_ATOMS: atom_id res chain seq x y z
N MET A 1 15.19 7.53 -4.70
CA MET A 1 15.69 6.87 -5.95
C MET A 1 15.13 7.72 -7.07
N ASP A 2 15.98 8.45 -7.72
CA ASP A 2 15.55 9.59 -8.49
C ASP A 2 15.89 9.37 -9.94
N GLY A 3 14.91 8.94 -10.72
CA GLY A 3 15.01 8.86 -12.18
C GLY A 3 16.32 8.27 -12.74
N LYS A 4 17.09 7.53 -11.91
CA LYS A 4 18.41 7.02 -12.28
C LYS A 4 18.32 6.23 -13.59
N PRO A 5 19.11 6.57 -14.62
CA PRO A 5 19.04 5.87 -15.90
C PRO A 5 19.37 4.38 -15.75
N LEU A 6 18.76 3.57 -16.59
CA LEU A 6 19.12 2.16 -16.71
C LEU A 6 20.50 2.04 -17.34
N ASN A 7 21.33 1.11 -16.83
CA ASN A 7 22.62 0.85 -17.45
C ASN A 7 22.47 0.06 -18.77
N GLU A 8 23.52 0.04 -19.59
CA GLU A 8 23.49 -0.59 -20.91
C GLU A 8 23.14 -2.09 -20.84
N ALA A 9 23.62 -2.81 -19.83
CA ALA A 9 23.32 -4.23 -19.65
C ALA A 9 21.82 -4.47 -19.39
N GLN A 10 21.20 -3.64 -18.55
CA GLN A 10 19.77 -3.68 -18.26
C GLN A 10 18.94 -3.35 -19.51
N CYS A 11 19.35 -2.33 -20.25
CA CYS A 11 18.71 -1.99 -21.52
C CYS A 11 18.79 -3.14 -22.53
N ALA A 12 19.97 -3.71 -22.72
CA ALA A 12 20.16 -4.82 -23.65
C ALA A 12 19.35 -6.10 -23.31
N VAL A 13 19.14 -6.37 -22.02
CA VAL A 13 18.28 -7.49 -21.59
C VAL A 13 16.82 -7.23 -21.94
N ILE A 14 16.35 -5.99 -21.74
CA ILE A 14 14.99 -5.58 -22.05
C ILE A 14 14.76 -5.58 -23.57
N ASP A 15 15.69 -5.02 -24.35
CA ASP A 15 15.61 -5.01 -25.81
C ASP A 15 15.48 -6.42 -26.37
N ARG A 16 16.36 -7.34 -25.99
CA ARG A 16 16.29 -8.74 -26.42
C ARG A 16 14.97 -9.43 -26.09
N HIS A 17 14.34 -9.05 -24.96
CA HIS A 17 13.03 -9.59 -24.62
C HIS A 17 11.96 -9.10 -25.58
N PHE A 18 11.92 -7.79 -25.87
CA PHE A 18 10.94 -7.22 -26.79
C PHE A 18 11.15 -7.71 -28.23
N ASP A 19 12.39 -7.89 -28.65
CA ASP A 19 12.70 -8.46 -29.97
C ASP A 19 12.22 -9.90 -30.12
N ARG A 20 12.29 -10.68 -29.01
CA ARG A 20 11.89 -12.09 -29.03
C ARG A 20 10.40 -12.33 -28.87
N PHE A 21 9.70 -11.51 -28.10
CA PHE A 21 8.31 -11.75 -27.67
C PHE A 21 7.33 -10.68 -28.17
N GLY A 22 7.81 -9.64 -28.81
CA GLY A 22 7.03 -8.49 -29.25
C GLY A 22 6.62 -7.56 -28.11
N ARG A 23 6.21 -6.34 -28.47
CA ARG A 23 5.62 -5.37 -27.54
C ARG A 23 4.13 -5.63 -27.45
N SER A 24 3.67 -6.18 -26.34
CA SER A 24 2.23 -6.28 -26.06
C SER A 24 1.82 -5.17 -25.11
N GLU A 25 0.60 -4.67 -25.25
CA GLU A 25 0.01 -3.62 -24.38
C GLU A 25 0.04 -3.97 -22.86
N HIS A 26 0.41 -5.21 -22.51
CA HIS A 26 0.41 -5.73 -21.15
C HIS A 26 1.75 -6.33 -20.74
N SER A 27 2.86 -5.97 -21.41
CA SER A 27 4.17 -6.53 -21.06
C SER A 27 4.66 -6.03 -19.72
N ARG A 28 4.45 -6.84 -18.71
CA ARG A 28 5.02 -6.69 -17.37
C ARG A 28 6.31 -7.51 -17.34
N LEU A 29 7.42 -6.82 -17.26
CA LEU A 29 8.72 -7.50 -17.28
C LEU A 29 9.32 -7.50 -15.87
N ARG A 30 9.94 -8.61 -15.50
CA ARG A 30 10.85 -8.67 -14.35
C ARG A 30 12.25 -8.97 -14.86
N ILE A 31 13.22 -8.21 -14.41
CA ILE A 31 14.63 -8.43 -14.76
C ILE A 31 15.27 -9.18 -13.60
N ASP A 32 15.92 -10.29 -13.92
CA ASP A 32 16.88 -10.95 -13.06
C ASP A 32 18.28 -10.52 -13.50
N GLU A 33 18.89 -9.60 -12.76
CA GLU A 33 20.20 -9.03 -13.08
C GLU A 33 21.32 -10.08 -13.08
N LYS A 34 21.18 -11.16 -12.28
CA LYS A 34 22.19 -12.22 -12.18
C LYS A 34 22.12 -13.22 -13.34
N GLN A 35 20.92 -13.45 -13.86
CA GLN A 35 20.72 -14.41 -14.96
C GLN A 35 20.55 -13.73 -16.32
N SER A 36 20.55 -12.39 -16.38
CA SER A 36 20.26 -11.62 -17.60
C SER A 36 18.95 -12.07 -18.27
N SER A 37 17.98 -12.52 -17.48
CA SER A 37 16.69 -13.01 -17.93
C SER A 37 15.57 -12.04 -17.65
N VAL A 38 14.64 -11.93 -18.57
CA VAL A 38 13.44 -11.10 -18.47
C VAL A 38 12.23 -12.01 -18.62
N TYR A 39 11.24 -11.88 -17.76
CA TYR A 39 10.01 -12.63 -17.89
C TYR A 39 8.76 -11.75 -17.74
N ASN A 40 7.71 -12.14 -18.43
CA ASN A 40 6.41 -11.46 -18.36
C ASN A 40 5.54 -12.09 -17.27
N PRO A 41 5.23 -11.39 -16.15
CA PRO A 41 4.41 -11.94 -15.08
C PRO A 41 2.92 -12.04 -15.43
N CYS A 42 2.45 -11.43 -16.53
CA CYS A 42 1.05 -11.56 -16.97
C CYS A 42 0.74 -12.93 -17.57
N THR A 43 1.72 -13.57 -18.19
CA THR A 43 1.53 -14.91 -18.74
C THR A 43 1.67 -16.02 -17.70
N ALA A 44 1.95 -15.66 -16.43
CA ALA A 44 1.95 -16.46 -15.20
C ALA A 44 2.45 -17.92 -15.30
N ARG A 45 3.11 -18.30 -16.35
CA ARG A 45 3.87 -19.54 -16.42
C ARG A 45 5.32 -19.22 -16.16
N LEU A 46 5.67 -19.23 -14.90
CA LEU A 46 7.03 -19.28 -14.42
C LEU A 46 7.78 -20.44 -15.12
N HIS A 47 8.57 -20.11 -16.10
CA HIS A 47 9.74 -20.94 -16.39
C HIS A 47 10.80 -20.62 -15.33
N VAL A 48 10.54 -21.01 -14.10
CA VAL A 48 11.58 -21.09 -13.09
C VAL A 48 12.46 -22.26 -13.52
N HIS A 49 13.65 -21.96 -14.01
CA HIS A 49 14.69 -22.96 -14.03
C HIS A 49 14.91 -23.43 -12.60
N LYS A 50 14.54 -24.69 -12.33
CA LYS A 50 14.45 -25.33 -11.00
C LYS A 50 15.79 -25.46 -10.26
N HIS A 51 16.85 -24.81 -10.68
CA HIS A 51 18.20 -25.13 -10.22
C HIS A 51 18.97 -24.08 -9.43
N ASP A 52 18.39 -22.92 -9.09
CA ASP A 52 19.17 -21.99 -8.26
C ASP A 52 18.37 -21.37 -7.09
N ARG A 53 18.42 -22.07 -5.96
CA ARG A 53 17.91 -21.59 -4.66
C ARG A 53 18.76 -20.48 -4.06
N ARG A 54 19.78 -19.97 -4.76
CA ARG A 54 20.75 -18.99 -4.24
C ARG A 54 20.56 -17.57 -4.77
N LEU A 55 19.56 -17.33 -5.61
CA LEU A 55 19.35 -16.00 -6.19
C LEU A 55 18.49 -15.14 -5.28
N SER A 56 19.11 -14.49 -4.31
CA SER A 56 18.58 -13.30 -3.64
C SER A 56 18.71 -12.06 -4.54
N GLY A 57 18.44 -12.21 -5.83
CA GLY A 57 18.39 -11.10 -6.77
C GLY A 57 17.22 -10.18 -6.44
N LYS A 58 17.45 -8.87 -6.31
CA LYS A 58 16.37 -7.88 -6.22
C LYS A 58 15.54 -7.99 -7.49
N GLN A 59 14.28 -8.43 -7.36
CA GLN A 59 13.35 -8.45 -8.48
C GLN A 59 12.95 -7.01 -8.79
N GLU A 60 13.11 -6.56 -10.01
CA GLU A 60 12.75 -5.23 -10.45
C GLU A 60 11.52 -5.31 -11.38
N LEU A 61 10.62 -4.35 -11.22
CA LEU A 61 9.44 -4.23 -12.06
C LEU A 61 9.78 -3.28 -13.22
N VAL A 62 9.56 -3.75 -14.44
CA VAL A 62 9.82 -2.97 -15.65
C VAL A 62 8.51 -2.74 -16.39
N PHE A 63 8.25 -1.49 -16.78
CA PHE A 63 7.05 -1.09 -17.47
C PHE A 63 7.37 -0.17 -18.66
N ASP A 64 6.57 -0.32 -19.70
CA ASP A 64 6.40 0.67 -20.75
C ASP A 64 5.30 1.65 -20.28
N SER A 65 5.55 2.95 -20.28
CA SER A 65 4.58 3.95 -19.85
C SER A 65 3.34 3.99 -20.76
N ALA A 66 3.50 3.64 -22.05
CA ALA A 66 2.41 3.49 -22.99
C ALA A 66 1.54 2.24 -22.73
N ALA A 67 2.06 1.25 -22.01
CA ALA A 67 1.36 -0.03 -21.77
C ALA A 67 0.24 0.03 -20.72
N GLY A 68 -0.13 1.20 -20.23
CA GLY A 68 -1.30 1.40 -19.41
C GLY A 68 -1.04 1.43 -17.90
N ARG A 69 -1.11 0.30 -17.16
CA ARG A 69 -1.13 0.33 -15.69
C ARG A 69 0.02 -0.45 -15.06
N ALA A 70 0.57 0.10 -13.98
CA ALA A 70 1.49 -0.65 -13.12
C ALA A 70 0.77 -1.83 -12.44
N THR A 71 1.51 -2.86 -12.09
CA THR A 71 1.07 -3.82 -11.07
C THR A 71 1.11 -3.15 -9.71
N SER A 72 0.52 -3.83 -8.71
CA SER A 72 0.66 -3.42 -7.33
C SER A 72 2.11 -3.08 -7.01
N LEU A 73 2.36 -1.85 -6.59
CA LEU A 73 3.66 -1.46 -6.06
C LEU A 73 4.00 -2.39 -4.89
N THR A 74 5.24 -2.81 -4.87
CA THR A 74 5.82 -3.61 -3.79
C THR A 74 7.07 -2.91 -3.28
N SER A 75 7.87 -3.58 -2.46
CA SER A 75 9.18 -3.06 -2.03
C SER A 75 10.23 -2.99 -3.15
N HIS A 76 9.85 -3.33 -4.38
CA HIS A 76 10.75 -3.36 -5.53
C HIS A 76 10.71 -2.05 -6.31
N THR A 77 11.85 -1.71 -6.91
CA THR A 77 12.00 -0.53 -7.74
C THR A 77 11.21 -0.66 -9.04
N LEU A 78 10.50 0.41 -9.42
CA LEU A 78 9.81 0.51 -10.69
C LEU A 78 10.75 1.08 -11.74
N LYS A 79 10.99 0.32 -12.83
CA LYS A 79 11.77 0.75 -13.99
C LYS A 79 10.83 1.10 -15.14
N LEU A 80 11.04 2.24 -15.74
CA LEU A 80 10.32 2.73 -16.92
C LEU A 80 11.17 2.46 -18.15
N TRP A 81 10.77 1.49 -18.94
CA TRP A 81 11.52 1.02 -20.10
C TRP A 81 11.67 2.10 -21.19
N ASP A 82 10.56 2.70 -21.59
CA ASP A 82 10.49 3.72 -22.61
C ASP A 82 11.20 5.02 -22.21
N ARG A 83 11.35 5.28 -20.93
CA ARG A 83 12.08 6.41 -20.37
C ARG A 83 13.52 6.08 -19.99
N ARG A 84 13.94 4.83 -20.06
CA ARG A 84 15.29 4.35 -19.71
C ARG A 84 15.75 4.75 -18.31
N ARG A 85 14.80 4.87 -17.34
CA ARG A 85 15.07 5.30 -15.98
C ARG A 85 14.19 4.60 -14.94
N HIS A 86 14.52 4.78 -13.69
CA HIS A 86 13.65 4.43 -12.57
C HIS A 86 12.54 5.47 -12.38
N ALA A 87 11.43 5.06 -11.81
CA ALA A 87 10.41 6.01 -11.35
C ALA A 87 10.95 6.90 -10.23
N SER A 88 10.61 8.18 -10.28
CA SER A 88 10.95 9.14 -9.24
C SER A 88 10.09 8.95 -7.97
N ALA A 89 10.47 9.58 -6.87
CA ALA A 89 9.69 9.56 -5.65
C ALA A 89 8.30 10.18 -5.85
N ARG A 90 8.20 11.24 -6.65
CA ARG A 90 6.94 11.90 -6.99
C ARG A 90 6.04 11.00 -7.83
N GLU A 91 6.59 10.27 -8.78
CA GLU A 91 5.83 9.29 -9.57
C GLU A 91 5.29 8.14 -8.70
N TYR A 92 6.06 7.64 -7.73
CA TYR A 92 5.53 6.69 -6.74
C TYR A 92 4.36 7.27 -5.95
N ALA A 93 4.45 8.53 -5.53
CA ALA A 93 3.38 9.22 -4.82
C ALA A 93 2.11 9.31 -5.67
N ARG A 94 2.23 9.74 -6.92
CA ARG A 94 1.12 9.81 -7.90
C ARG A 94 0.48 8.44 -8.15
N ILE A 95 1.27 7.37 -8.28
CA ILE A 95 0.76 6.00 -8.47
C ILE A 95 -0.10 5.55 -7.28
N GLN A 96 0.19 6.02 -6.06
CA GLN A 96 -0.58 5.70 -4.86
C GLN A 96 -1.67 6.75 -4.54
N GLY A 97 -1.77 7.82 -5.33
CA GLY A 97 -2.78 8.87 -5.15
C GLY A 97 -2.48 9.86 -4.05
N PHE A 98 -1.21 10.04 -3.67
CA PHE A 98 -0.78 11.11 -2.79
C PHE A 98 -0.74 12.45 -3.56
N PRO A 99 -1.14 13.58 -2.94
CA PRO A 99 -1.15 14.88 -3.60
C PRO A 99 0.26 15.42 -3.86
N GLU A 100 0.36 16.38 -4.77
CA GLU A 100 1.63 17.03 -5.11
C GLU A 100 2.27 17.76 -3.92
N SER A 101 1.46 18.23 -2.96
CA SER A 101 1.93 18.88 -1.73
C SER A 101 2.50 17.91 -0.70
N PHE A 102 2.36 16.60 -0.89
CA PHE A 102 2.85 15.62 0.07
C PHE A 102 4.38 15.60 0.09
N VAL A 103 4.98 15.76 1.28
CA VAL A 103 6.42 15.71 1.50
C VAL A 103 6.90 14.27 1.30
N LEU A 104 7.81 14.09 0.34
CA LEU A 104 8.26 12.76 -0.07
C LEU A 104 9.28 12.16 0.90
N PRO A 105 9.27 10.84 1.13
CA PRO A 105 10.29 10.19 1.94
C PRO A 105 11.67 10.31 1.29
N ARG A 106 12.69 10.62 2.10
CA ARG A 106 14.07 10.80 1.65
C ARG A 106 14.78 9.48 1.33
N GLN A 107 14.27 8.37 1.83
CA GLN A 107 14.87 7.05 1.66
C GLN A 107 13.80 5.96 1.61
N LEU A 108 14.14 4.78 1.12
CA LEU A 108 13.25 3.62 1.03
C LEU A 108 11.95 3.89 0.24
N VAL A 109 11.96 4.83 -0.70
CA VAL A 109 10.79 5.33 -1.45
C VAL A 109 9.90 4.20 -1.96
N ALA A 110 10.45 3.27 -2.76
CA ALA A 110 9.70 2.15 -3.30
C ALA A 110 9.08 1.26 -2.21
N ASN A 111 9.80 1.05 -1.10
CA ASN A 111 9.30 0.24 0.01
C ASN A 111 8.17 0.96 0.76
N LEU A 112 8.32 2.26 1.02
CA LEU A 112 7.32 3.03 1.77
C LEU A 112 6.03 3.19 0.97
N PHE A 113 6.11 3.61 -0.30
CA PHE A 113 4.92 3.70 -1.15
C PHE A 113 4.34 2.32 -1.50
N GLY A 114 5.18 1.28 -1.65
CA GLY A 114 4.71 -0.09 -1.87
C GLY A 114 3.87 -0.65 -0.72
N ASN A 115 4.17 -0.25 0.51
CA ASN A 115 3.40 -0.63 1.70
C ASN A 115 2.26 0.36 2.03
N ALA A 116 2.26 1.56 1.47
CA ALA A 116 1.20 2.53 1.71
C ALA A 116 -0.14 2.06 1.14
N VAL A 117 -1.24 2.50 1.72
CA VAL A 117 -2.58 2.35 1.15
C VAL A 117 -2.72 3.24 -0.09
N ALA A 118 -3.55 2.82 -1.04
CA ALA A 118 -3.97 3.68 -2.14
C ALA A 118 -4.95 4.72 -1.58
N VAL A 119 -4.56 6.00 -1.59
CA VAL A 119 -5.31 7.08 -0.91
C VAL A 119 -6.77 7.16 -1.35
N PRO A 120 -7.14 7.08 -2.66
CA PRO A 120 -8.54 7.13 -3.07
C PRO A 120 -9.37 5.94 -2.57
N CYS A 121 -8.78 4.73 -2.48
CA CYS A 121 -9.47 3.57 -1.92
C CYS A 121 -9.70 3.73 -0.40
N ALA A 122 -8.69 4.22 0.33
CA ALA A 122 -8.79 4.50 1.75
C ALA A 122 -9.84 5.61 2.03
N LEU A 123 -9.87 6.66 1.21
CA LEU A 123 -10.88 7.72 1.25
C LEU A 123 -12.30 7.15 1.07
N HIS A 124 -12.49 6.28 0.09
CA HIS A 124 -13.76 5.61 -0.15
C HIS A 124 -14.20 4.79 1.07
N ALA A 125 -13.30 3.99 1.65
CA ALA A 125 -13.58 3.20 2.85
C ALA A 125 -13.90 4.07 4.08
N CYS A 126 -13.17 5.17 4.29
CA CYS A 126 -13.43 6.11 5.38
C CYS A 126 -14.81 6.78 5.26
N ARG A 127 -15.22 7.16 4.04
CA ARG A 127 -16.57 7.70 3.83
C ARG A 127 -17.65 6.63 4.03
N SER A 128 -17.38 5.42 3.56
CA SER A 128 -18.33 4.30 3.62
C SER A 128 -18.64 3.87 5.06
N VAL A 129 -17.66 3.92 5.98
CA VAL A 129 -17.86 3.47 7.36
C VAL A 129 -18.82 4.37 8.13
N VAL A 130 -18.86 5.67 7.80
CA VAL A 130 -19.79 6.62 8.43
C VAL A 130 -21.20 6.47 7.81
N GLY A 131 -21.28 6.20 6.51
CA GLY A 131 -22.56 6.14 5.81
C GLY A 131 -23.23 7.52 5.71
N SER A 132 -24.51 7.52 5.36
CA SER A 132 -25.32 8.73 5.21
C SER A 132 -25.97 9.21 6.52
N ASP A 133 -26.07 8.35 7.49
CA ASP A 133 -26.77 8.53 8.78
C ASP A 133 -25.85 8.70 9.99
N GLY A 134 -24.53 8.47 9.78
CA GLY A 134 -23.52 8.59 10.83
C GLY A 134 -23.03 10.01 11.05
N ALA A 135 -22.63 10.31 12.29
CA ALA A 135 -21.96 11.56 12.62
C ALA A 135 -20.51 11.54 12.11
N ALA A 136 -20.07 12.66 11.51
CA ALA A 136 -18.67 12.75 11.08
C ALA A 136 -17.71 12.63 12.29
N PRO A 137 -16.66 11.76 12.20
CA PRO A 137 -15.71 11.61 13.28
C PRO A 137 -14.88 12.90 13.50
N GLY A 138 -14.67 13.28 14.76
CA GLY A 138 -13.85 14.42 15.14
C GLY A 138 -12.38 14.04 15.39
N THR A 139 -12.13 12.78 15.71
CA THR A 139 -10.80 12.27 16.08
C THR A 139 -10.45 10.97 15.36
N LEU A 140 -9.14 10.85 15.02
CA LEU A 140 -8.55 9.69 14.34
C LEU A 140 -7.42 9.10 15.18
N LEU A 141 -7.36 7.77 15.27
CA LEU A 141 -6.19 7.01 15.69
C LEU A 141 -5.72 6.16 14.52
N ASP A 142 -4.46 6.36 14.05
CA ASP A 142 -3.91 5.69 12.86
C ASP A 142 -2.85 4.66 13.25
N LEU A 143 -3.15 3.37 13.09
CA LEU A 143 -2.28 2.26 13.49
C LEU A 143 -1.58 1.66 12.26
N CYS A 144 -0.31 1.23 12.44
CA CYS A 144 0.53 0.77 11.34
C CYS A 144 0.53 1.81 10.20
N ALA A 145 0.65 3.08 10.59
CA ALA A 145 0.29 4.23 9.78
C ALA A 145 1.17 4.41 8.52
N GLY A 146 2.35 3.79 8.50
CA GLY A 146 3.29 3.96 7.39
C GLY A 146 3.65 5.42 7.19
N ILE A 147 3.44 5.92 5.99
CA ILE A 147 3.67 7.33 5.64
C ILE A 147 2.41 8.21 5.78
N GLY A 148 1.34 7.71 6.41
CA GLY A 148 0.13 8.50 6.70
C GLY A 148 -0.94 8.48 5.61
N GLY A 149 -1.00 7.43 4.79
CA GLY A 149 -1.99 7.32 3.72
C GLY A 149 -3.44 7.29 4.23
N PHE A 150 -3.71 6.61 5.34
CA PHE A 150 -5.04 6.63 5.98
C PHE A 150 -5.34 7.97 6.64
N HIS A 151 -4.37 8.60 7.30
CA HIS A 151 -4.55 9.94 7.88
C HIS A 151 -4.95 10.94 6.80
N LEU A 152 -4.21 10.98 5.68
CA LEU A 152 -4.54 11.82 4.53
C LEU A 152 -5.95 11.55 4.01
N ALA A 153 -6.31 10.28 3.81
CA ALA A 153 -7.63 9.88 3.35
C ALA A 153 -8.74 10.29 4.32
N ALA A 154 -8.52 10.17 5.64
CA ALA A 154 -9.46 10.59 6.67
C ALA A 154 -9.64 12.11 6.68
N GLN A 155 -8.57 12.91 6.52
CA GLN A 155 -8.66 14.38 6.39
C GLN A 155 -9.43 14.79 5.13
N MET A 156 -9.24 14.08 4.00
CA MET A 156 -9.99 14.32 2.77
C MET A 156 -11.47 13.94 2.90
N ALA A 157 -11.79 12.93 3.72
CA ALA A 157 -13.17 12.52 4.01
C ALA A 157 -13.86 13.48 4.99
N PHE A 158 -13.13 13.89 6.02
CA PHE A 158 -13.61 14.66 7.17
C PHE A 158 -12.63 15.81 7.48
N PRO A 159 -12.78 16.98 6.83
CA PRO A 159 -11.80 18.05 6.91
C PRO A 159 -11.52 18.62 8.32
N ARG A 160 -12.38 18.34 9.30
CA ARG A 160 -12.20 18.76 10.69
C ARG A 160 -11.63 17.64 11.60
N ILE A 161 -11.36 16.47 11.07
CA ILE A 161 -10.84 15.36 11.85
C ILE A 161 -9.43 15.69 12.36
N ARG A 162 -9.17 15.42 13.64
CA ARG A 162 -7.87 15.59 14.27
C ARG A 162 -7.28 14.22 14.60
N CYS A 163 -6.10 13.91 14.10
CA CYS A 163 -5.39 12.70 14.49
C CYS A 163 -4.83 12.88 15.91
N VAL A 164 -5.21 11.97 16.81
CA VAL A 164 -4.82 12.01 18.23
C VAL A 164 -3.59 11.16 18.52
N GLY A 165 -3.14 10.34 17.55
CA GLY A 165 -1.93 9.55 17.66
C GLY A 165 -1.77 8.61 16.48
N PHE A 166 -0.53 8.18 16.22
CA PHE A 166 -0.23 7.15 15.24
C PHE A 166 0.81 6.16 15.73
N CYS A 167 0.75 4.92 15.24
CA CYS A 167 1.72 3.86 15.49
C CYS A 167 2.43 3.44 14.22
N ASP A 168 3.76 3.39 14.23
CA ASP A 168 4.60 2.67 13.27
C ASP A 168 5.97 2.43 13.90
N VAL A 169 6.64 1.34 13.49
CA VAL A 169 7.96 0.96 14.01
C VAL A 169 9.10 1.26 13.03
N LYS A 170 8.78 1.61 11.78
CA LYS A 170 9.79 1.87 10.75
C LYS A 170 10.26 3.31 10.81
N PRO A 171 11.55 3.59 11.17
CA PRO A 171 12.01 4.97 11.36
C PRO A 171 11.78 5.88 10.15
N ALA A 172 12.03 5.38 8.93
CA ALA A 172 11.82 6.16 7.71
C ALA A 172 10.34 6.48 7.44
N ALA A 173 9.41 5.60 7.85
CA ALA A 173 7.97 5.87 7.76
C ALA A 173 7.55 6.92 8.78
N VAL A 174 7.98 6.76 10.04
CA VAL A 174 7.72 7.73 11.12
C VAL A 174 8.26 9.11 10.79
N GLN A 175 9.47 9.18 10.21
CA GLN A 175 10.04 10.46 9.77
C GLN A 175 9.17 11.11 8.70
N CYS A 176 8.84 10.40 7.62
CA CYS A 176 7.99 10.91 6.54
C CYS A 176 6.59 11.32 7.06
N TYR A 177 6.01 10.52 7.97
CA TYR A 177 4.73 10.85 8.60
C TYR A 177 4.81 12.18 9.34
N LYS A 178 5.83 12.37 10.19
CA LYS A 178 6.02 13.61 10.97
C LYS A 178 6.33 14.83 10.09
N GLU A 179 7.00 14.65 8.98
CA GLU A 179 7.25 15.74 8.02
C GLU A 179 5.95 16.23 7.37
N ASN A 180 4.94 15.38 7.22
CA ASN A 180 3.63 15.73 6.68
C ASN A 180 2.61 16.12 7.77
N PHE A 181 2.74 15.58 8.98
CA PHE A 181 1.81 15.75 10.09
C PHE A 181 2.57 16.01 11.40
N PRO A 182 3.23 17.17 11.54
CA PRO A 182 4.18 17.44 12.62
C PRO A 182 3.56 17.41 14.02
N ASP A 183 2.28 17.79 14.14
CA ASP A 183 1.59 17.95 15.42
C ASP A 183 1.00 16.65 15.97
N VAL A 184 1.12 15.52 15.22
CA VAL A 184 0.53 14.24 15.65
C VAL A 184 1.48 13.46 16.55
N PRO A 185 1.05 13.05 17.77
CA PRO A 185 1.85 12.23 18.66
C PRO A 185 2.20 10.87 18.05
N ALA A 186 3.49 10.51 18.04
CA ALA A 186 3.92 9.16 17.69
C ALA A 186 3.84 8.27 18.95
N LEU A 187 3.02 7.24 18.91
CA LEU A 187 2.83 6.30 20.01
C LEU A 187 3.84 5.14 19.95
N GLY A 188 4.58 4.99 18.83
CA GLY A 188 5.62 3.99 18.67
C GLY A 188 5.10 2.62 18.24
N ASP A 189 5.61 1.56 18.88
CA ASP A 189 5.23 0.18 18.61
C ASP A 189 3.87 -0.14 19.22
N ILE A 190 2.93 -0.57 18.40
CA ILE A 190 1.57 -0.97 18.81
C ILE A 190 1.58 -2.01 19.95
N THR A 191 2.61 -2.85 20.01
CA THR A 191 2.74 -3.91 21.02
C THR A 191 3.20 -3.40 22.38
N ALA A 192 3.68 -2.14 22.45
CA ALA A 192 4.27 -1.53 23.63
C ALA A 192 3.46 -0.34 24.18
N VAL A 193 2.40 0.08 23.49
CA VAL A 193 1.57 1.21 23.92
C VAL A 193 0.83 0.84 25.21
N GLN A 194 1.01 1.67 26.27
CA GLN A 194 0.39 1.45 27.57
C GLN A 194 -0.97 2.16 27.70
N GLU A 195 -1.06 3.35 27.11
CA GLU A 195 -2.26 4.19 27.18
C GLU A 195 -2.68 4.61 25.78
N TRP A 196 -3.93 4.32 25.44
CA TRP A 196 -4.52 4.65 24.16
C TRP A 196 -5.41 5.88 24.25
N PRO A 197 -5.22 6.87 23.37
CA PRO A 197 -6.14 7.99 23.30
C PRO A 197 -7.52 7.53 22.81
N ARG A 198 -8.59 8.18 23.28
CA ARG A 198 -9.93 8.01 22.72
C ARG A 198 -9.95 8.55 21.30
N ALA A 199 -10.64 7.84 20.41
CA ALA A 199 -10.81 8.25 19.01
C ALA A 199 -12.17 7.84 18.48
N ASP A 200 -12.75 8.64 17.58
CA ASP A 200 -14.03 8.32 16.93
C ASP A 200 -13.83 7.35 15.77
N LEU A 201 -12.72 7.52 15.03
CA LEU A 201 -12.30 6.67 13.92
C LEU A 201 -10.93 6.05 14.23
N LEU A 202 -10.82 4.74 14.04
CA LEU A 202 -9.55 4.03 14.06
C LEU A 202 -9.27 3.45 12.66
N THR A 203 -8.05 3.67 12.16
CA THR A 203 -7.60 3.09 10.89
C THR A 203 -6.38 2.19 11.11
N ALA A 204 -6.25 1.11 10.33
CA ALA A 204 -5.06 0.26 10.37
C ALA A 204 -4.81 -0.47 9.06
N GLY A 205 -3.60 -0.27 8.49
CA GLY A 205 -3.03 -1.10 7.43
C GLY A 205 -2.08 -2.13 8.03
N PHE A 206 -2.61 -3.13 8.74
CA PHE A 206 -1.78 -4.04 9.52
C PHE A 206 -1.08 -5.12 8.68
N PRO A 207 0.11 -5.60 9.11
CA PRO A 207 0.86 -6.62 8.39
C PRO A 207 0.07 -7.92 8.21
N CYS A 208 0.13 -8.48 6.99
CA CYS A 208 -0.47 -9.77 6.66
C CYS A 208 0.49 -10.91 7.07
N GLN A 209 0.53 -11.28 8.34
CA GLN A 209 1.32 -12.41 8.81
C GLN A 209 0.39 -13.49 9.40
N PRO A 210 0.66 -14.75 9.10
CA PRO A 210 1.77 -15.44 8.42
C PRO A 210 1.52 -15.86 6.95
N PHE A 211 0.56 -15.26 6.24
CA PHE A 211 0.04 -15.76 4.95
C PHE A 211 0.69 -15.18 3.70
N SER A 212 1.58 -14.19 3.82
CA SER A 212 2.34 -13.68 2.69
C SER A 212 3.52 -14.61 2.40
N ARG A 213 3.63 -15.11 1.15
CA ARG A 213 4.81 -15.84 0.65
C ARG A 213 6.12 -15.03 0.74
N ALA A 214 6.02 -13.74 1.01
CA ALA A 214 7.15 -12.81 1.13
C ALA A 214 7.51 -12.48 2.59
N CYS A 215 6.91 -13.16 3.57
CA CYS A 215 7.20 -12.89 4.98
C CYS A 215 8.57 -13.44 5.37
N ASP A 216 9.44 -12.53 5.83
CA ASP A 216 10.77 -12.85 6.33
C ASP A 216 10.66 -13.76 7.57
N ILE A 217 11.42 -14.87 7.57
CA ILE A 217 11.42 -15.89 8.63
C ILE A 217 11.72 -15.28 10.01
N LYS A 218 12.46 -14.15 10.04
CA LYS A 218 12.81 -13.42 11.28
C LYS A 218 11.60 -12.77 11.96
N VAL A 219 10.60 -12.32 11.20
CA VAL A 219 9.38 -11.72 11.76
C VAL A 219 8.44 -12.77 12.35
N ARG A 220 8.47 -14.02 11.82
CA ARG A 220 7.77 -15.17 12.39
C ARG A 220 8.24 -15.54 13.80
N ALA A 221 9.48 -15.23 14.14
CA ALA A 221 10.08 -15.63 15.42
C ALA A 221 9.69 -14.70 16.59
N VAL A 222 9.31 -13.45 16.29
CA VAL A 222 9.02 -12.43 17.31
C VAL A 222 7.58 -12.52 17.85
N HIS A 223 6.64 -13.04 17.05
CA HIS A 223 5.21 -13.12 17.43
C HIS A 223 4.71 -14.57 17.47
N LYS A 224 5.43 -15.44 18.20
CA LYS A 224 5.07 -16.87 18.29
C LYS A 224 3.71 -17.14 18.98
N ASP A 225 3.29 -16.25 19.85
CA ASP A 225 2.19 -16.53 20.78
C ASP A 225 0.92 -15.68 20.54
N ARG A 226 0.98 -14.67 19.66
CA ARG A 226 -0.15 -13.78 19.41
C ARG A 226 -0.21 -13.31 17.96
N LEU A 227 -1.42 -13.29 17.37
CA LEU A 227 -1.62 -12.80 16.00
C LEU A 227 -1.63 -11.26 16.00
N PHE A 228 -1.00 -10.64 14.99
CA PHE A 228 -0.81 -9.19 14.97
C PHE A 228 -2.13 -8.39 15.05
N TYR A 229 -3.20 -8.88 14.43
CA TYR A 229 -4.50 -8.20 14.48
C TYR A 229 -5.07 -8.11 15.90
N GLU A 230 -4.67 -8.97 16.83
CA GLU A 230 -5.12 -8.93 18.22
C GLU A 230 -4.64 -7.66 18.93
N HIS A 231 -3.44 -7.14 18.58
CA HIS A 231 -2.97 -5.85 19.10
C HIS A 231 -3.81 -4.67 18.54
N VAL A 232 -4.35 -4.81 17.32
CA VAL A 232 -5.30 -3.82 16.79
C VAL A 232 -6.59 -3.84 17.61
N PHE A 233 -7.07 -5.02 18.02
CA PHE A 233 -8.26 -5.14 18.87
C PHE A 233 -8.02 -4.63 20.30
N ASP A 234 -6.81 -4.75 20.86
CA ASP A 234 -6.49 -4.09 22.14
C ASP A 234 -6.64 -2.57 22.05
N ALA A 235 -6.15 -1.98 20.96
CA ALA A 235 -6.32 -0.56 20.72
C ALA A 235 -7.80 -0.18 20.52
N ILE A 236 -8.59 -1.02 19.82
CA ILE A 236 -10.05 -0.83 19.66
C ILE A 236 -10.75 -0.86 21.03
N ASP A 237 -10.42 -1.84 21.87
CA ASP A 237 -11.03 -1.98 23.21
C ASP A 237 -10.71 -0.78 24.11
N ALA A 238 -9.51 -0.23 24.02
CA ALA A 238 -9.07 0.91 24.80
C ALA A 238 -9.55 2.25 24.24
N ALA A 239 -9.39 2.50 22.93
CA ALA A 239 -9.77 3.75 22.28
C ALA A 239 -11.30 3.88 22.10
N ARG A 240 -12.02 2.76 22.01
CA ARG A 240 -13.47 2.66 21.79
C ARG A 240 -14.00 3.51 20.64
N PRO A 241 -13.48 3.32 19.41
CA PRO A 241 -13.93 4.08 18.27
C PRO A 241 -15.36 3.69 17.86
N ASN A 242 -16.13 4.67 17.37
CA ASN A 242 -17.42 4.37 16.74
C ASN A 242 -17.23 3.72 15.36
N TYR A 243 -16.13 4.05 14.69
CA TYR A 243 -15.82 3.64 13.33
C TYR A 243 -14.43 3.02 13.24
N VAL A 244 -14.31 1.92 12.51
CA VAL A 244 -13.01 1.27 12.25
C VAL A 244 -12.87 0.96 10.76
N VAL A 245 -11.71 1.27 10.19
CA VAL A 245 -11.35 0.91 8.82
C VAL A 245 -10.03 0.15 8.84
N LEU A 246 -10.08 -1.12 8.42
CA LEU A 246 -8.88 -1.96 8.29
C LEU A 246 -8.58 -2.23 6.82
N GLU A 247 -7.30 -2.24 6.46
CA GLU A 247 -6.82 -2.65 5.14
C GLU A 247 -5.88 -3.84 5.23
N ASN A 248 -5.98 -4.73 4.25
CA ASN A 248 -5.02 -5.82 4.10
C ASN A 248 -4.93 -6.31 2.64
N VAL A 249 -4.02 -7.24 2.37
CA VAL A 249 -3.91 -7.86 1.06
C VAL A 249 -5.14 -8.71 0.72
N ARG A 250 -5.51 -8.79 -0.57
CA ARG A 250 -6.68 -9.55 -1.01
C ARG A 250 -6.65 -11.03 -0.62
N SER A 251 -5.45 -11.59 -0.39
CA SER A 251 -5.31 -13.00 0.00
C SER A 251 -5.97 -13.31 1.35
N LEU A 252 -6.24 -12.32 2.18
CA LEU A 252 -7.02 -12.48 3.41
C LEU A 252 -8.45 -12.97 3.12
N ALA A 253 -9.03 -12.61 1.97
CA ALA A 253 -10.34 -13.10 1.54
C ALA A 253 -10.29 -14.38 0.67
N CYS A 254 -9.09 -14.90 0.37
CA CYS A 254 -8.94 -16.18 -0.33
C CYS A 254 -9.13 -17.36 0.62
N PRO A 255 -9.37 -18.60 0.12
CA PRO A 255 -9.60 -19.76 0.98
C PRO A 255 -8.55 -19.96 2.08
N THR A 256 -7.28 -19.67 1.81
CA THR A 256 -6.18 -19.78 2.79
C THR A 256 -6.18 -18.69 3.87
N GLY A 257 -6.72 -17.52 3.59
CA GLY A 257 -6.83 -16.40 4.53
C GLY A 257 -8.18 -16.31 5.23
N LYS A 258 -9.19 -16.99 4.70
CA LYS A 258 -10.57 -16.92 5.20
C LYS A 258 -10.72 -17.22 6.70
N PRO A 259 -10.05 -18.23 7.30
CA PRO A 259 -10.17 -18.46 8.75
C PRO A 259 -9.76 -17.23 9.58
N GLN A 260 -8.73 -16.48 9.14
CA GLN A 260 -8.32 -15.27 9.83
C GLN A 260 -9.30 -14.12 9.59
N LEU A 261 -9.82 -13.98 8.37
CA LEU A 261 -10.87 -13.00 8.09
C LEU A 261 -12.09 -13.27 8.98
N ASP A 262 -12.54 -14.51 9.05
CA ASP A 262 -13.68 -14.90 9.89
C ASP A 262 -13.40 -14.62 11.38
N ALA A 263 -12.17 -14.85 11.86
CA ALA A 263 -11.78 -14.51 13.23
C ALA A 263 -11.84 -13.00 13.49
N ILE A 264 -11.37 -12.17 12.55
CA ILE A 264 -11.46 -10.70 12.64
C ILE A 264 -12.92 -10.25 12.66
N LEU A 265 -13.76 -10.77 11.77
CA LEU A 265 -15.17 -10.41 11.71
C LEU A 265 -15.94 -10.83 12.98
N ASN A 266 -15.61 -12.01 13.55
CA ASN A 266 -16.17 -12.47 14.81
C ASN A 266 -15.73 -11.57 15.97
N ALA A 267 -14.44 -11.20 16.03
CA ALA A 267 -13.92 -10.31 17.07
C ALA A 267 -14.62 -8.93 17.08
N PHE A 268 -14.99 -8.41 15.91
CA PHE A 268 -15.83 -7.20 15.80
C PHE A 268 -17.25 -7.47 16.31
N ARG A 269 -17.87 -8.57 15.88
CA ARG A 269 -19.24 -8.93 16.30
C ARG A 269 -19.34 -9.08 17.80
N ASP A 270 -18.36 -9.74 18.45
CA ASP A 270 -18.32 -9.95 19.90
C ASP A 270 -18.23 -8.61 20.66
N ARG A 271 -17.78 -7.54 20.01
CA ARG A 271 -17.69 -6.17 20.54
C ARG A 271 -18.88 -5.29 20.14
N GLY A 272 -19.89 -5.85 19.47
CA GLY A 272 -21.10 -5.14 19.07
C GLY A 272 -20.99 -4.34 17.78
N TYR A 273 -19.89 -4.49 17.00
CA TYR A 273 -19.76 -3.82 15.72
C TYR A 273 -20.52 -4.54 14.61
N HIS A 274 -21.18 -3.77 13.78
CA HIS A 274 -21.62 -4.20 12.46
C HIS A 274 -20.48 -4.07 11.46
N THR A 275 -20.26 -5.07 10.63
CA THR A 275 -19.12 -5.12 9.72
C THR A 275 -19.54 -5.35 8.28
N ASN A 276 -18.79 -4.78 7.36
CA ASN A 276 -18.81 -5.11 5.94
C ASN A 276 -17.38 -5.14 5.40
N HIS A 277 -17.15 -5.83 4.30
CA HIS A 277 -15.84 -5.82 3.65
C HIS A 277 -15.97 -5.94 2.14
N ARG A 278 -15.02 -5.34 1.42
CA ARG A 278 -14.94 -5.40 -0.04
C ARG A 278 -13.49 -5.38 -0.49
N ILE A 279 -13.23 -6.11 -1.59
CA ILE A 279 -11.97 -5.98 -2.31
C ILE A 279 -12.13 -4.83 -3.30
N LEU A 280 -11.24 -3.84 -3.18
CA LEU A 280 -11.17 -2.69 -4.07
C LEU A 280 -9.89 -2.78 -4.92
N ASP A 281 -9.99 -2.40 -6.20
CA ASP A 281 -8.82 -2.22 -7.07
C ASP A 281 -8.53 -0.72 -7.19
N ALA A 282 -7.29 -0.30 -6.92
CA ALA A 282 -6.87 1.09 -7.05
C ALA A 282 -7.11 1.67 -8.47
N ALA A 283 -7.09 0.80 -9.47
CA ALA A 283 -7.37 1.16 -10.84
C ALA A 283 -8.81 1.67 -11.08
N ASP A 284 -9.77 1.18 -10.29
CA ASP A 284 -11.16 1.59 -10.39
C ASP A 284 -11.40 2.99 -9.76
N PHE A 285 -10.39 3.52 -9.07
CA PHE A 285 -10.37 4.87 -8.48
C PHE A 285 -9.50 5.86 -9.27
N GLY A 286 -9.20 5.56 -10.53
CA GLY A 286 -8.43 6.44 -11.40
C GLY A 286 -6.92 6.40 -11.19
N LEU A 287 -6.37 5.42 -10.47
CA LEU A 287 -4.93 5.28 -10.33
C LEU A 287 -4.34 4.39 -11.44
N PRO A 288 -3.14 4.69 -11.95
CA PRO A 288 -2.49 3.89 -12.98
C PRO A 288 -1.85 2.61 -12.40
N GLN A 289 -2.53 1.96 -11.47
CA GLN A 289 -2.05 0.81 -10.73
C GLN A 289 -3.15 -0.23 -10.51
N GLN A 290 -2.89 -1.47 -10.88
CA GLN A 290 -3.74 -2.59 -10.48
C GLN A 290 -3.32 -3.08 -9.09
N ARG A 291 -4.06 -2.66 -8.04
CA ARG A 291 -3.76 -2.97 -6.65
C ARG A 291 -5.04 -3.40 -5.92
N PHE A 292 -5.22 -4.70 -5.82
CA PHE A 292 -6.33 -5.27 -5.07
C PHE A 292 -6.02 -5.32 -3.58
N ARG A 293 -6.87 -4.73 -2.76
CA ARG A 293 -6.82 -4.77 -1.29
C ARG A 293 -8.21 -5.01 -0.72
N ILE A 294 -8.26 -5.78 0.37
CA ILE A 294 -9.49 -5.90 1.14
C ILE A 294 -9.56 -4.73 2.12
N TYR A 295 -10.69 -4.06 2.14
CA TYR A 295 -11.06 -3.08 3.16
C TYR A 295 -12.18 -3.67 4.00
N ILE A 296 -11.99 -3.69 5.32
CA ILE A 296 -12.96 -4.12 6.32
C ILE A 296 -13.38 -2.86 7.05
N VAL A 297 -14.67 -2.57 7.05
CA VAL A 297 -15.25 -1.45 7.78
C VAL A 297 -16.12 -1.97 8.92
N ALA A 298 -16.05 -1.33 10.06
CA ALA A 298 -16.82 -1.70 11.24
C ALA A 298 -17.39 -0.45 11.94
N ARG A 299 -18.63 -0.55 12.41
CA ARG A 299 -19.37 0.56 13.00
C ARG A 299 -20.23 0.04 14.18
N LEU A 300 -20.27 0.79 15.30
CA LEU A 300 -21.06 0.41 16.48
C LEU A 300 -22.57 0.61 16.24
N ASP A 301 -22.96 1.73 15.66
CA ASP A 301 -24.36 2.11 15.48
C ASP A 301 -24.81 1.96 14.02
N GLY A 302 -25.84 1.15 13.80
CA GLY A 302 -26.44 0.98 12.48
C GLY A 302 -25.69 0.05 11.54
N SER A 303 -26.24 -0.19 10.34
CA SER A 303 -25.60 -1.00 9.32
C SER A 303 -24.47 -0.26 8.62
N VAL A 304 -23.52 -1.00 8.08
CA VAL A 304 -22.41 -0.45 7.31
C VAL A 304 -22.23 -1.21 6.01
N GLU A 305 -21.96 -0.48 4.92
CA GLU A 305 -21.69 -1.05 3.61
C GLU A 305 -20.51 -0.33 2.95
N VAL A 306 -19.65 -1.09 2.27
CA VAL A 306 -18.66 -0.55 1.34
C VAL A 306 -19.27 -0.64 -0.05
N PRO A 307 -19.70 0.49 -0.66
CA PRO A 307 -20.27 0.47 -2.00
C PRO A 307 -19.23 0.02 -3.04
N PRO A 308 -19.65 -0.38 -4.26
CA PRO A 308 -18.72 -0.58 -5.37
C PRO A 308 -17.90 0.68 -5.64
N ALA A 309 -16.72 0.49 -6.23
CA ALA A 309 -15.91 1.60 -6.69
C ALA A 309 -16.71 2.50 -7.66
N PRO A 310 -16.52 3.84 -7.59
CA PRO A 310 -17.14 4.74 -8.57
C PRO A 310 -16.58 4.46 -9.97
N SER A 311 -17.36 4.77 -11.00
CA SER A 311 -16.88 4.75 -12.38
C SER A 311 -15.92 5.92 -12.58
N CYS A 312 -14.64 5.66 -12.72
CA CYS A 312 -13.62 6.68 -13.01
C CYS A 312 -12.99 6.47 -14.39
N ALA A 313 -12.55 7.57 -15.00
CA ALA A 313 -11.72 7.50 -16.20
C ALA A 313 -10.44 6.70 -15.91
N ARG A 314 -10.01 5.93 -16.90
CA ARG A 314 -8.77 5.15 -16.78
C ARG A 314 -7.57 6.08 -16.92
N THR A 315 -6.68 6.03 -15.95
CA THR A 315 -5.37 6.70 -15.98
C THR A 315 -4.30 5.70 -16.35
N THR A 316 -3.35 6.11 -17.18
CA THR A 316 -2.17 5.34 -17.55
C THR A 316 -0.94 5.81 -16.78
N LEU A 317 0.14 5.04 -16.81
CA LEU A 317 1.41 5.50 -16.25
C LEU A 317 1.90 6.78 -16.97
N GLY A 318 1.72 6.84 -18.30
CA GLY A 318 2.11 8.01 -19.09
C GLY A 318 1.50 9.32 -18.61
N ASP A 319 0.27 9.27 -18.08
CA ASP A 319 -0.46 10.47 -17.62
C ASP A 319 0.10 11.08 -16.33
N ILE A 320 0.97 10.35 -15.61
CA ILE A 320 1.48 10.76 -14.30
C ILE A 320 3.01 10.91 -14.25
N LEU A 321 3.71 10.56 -15.33
CA LEU A 321 5.17 10.64 -15.36
C LEU A 321 5.66 12.08 -15.46
N GLU A 322 6.79 12.33 -14.84
CA GLU A 322 7.54 13.57 -14.96
C GLU A 322 8.32 13.58 -16.28
N ASP A 323 8.52 14.76 -16.86
CA ASP A 323 9.43 14.93 -17.97
C ASP A 323 10.87 14.59 -17.55
N ALA A 324 11.69 14.14 -18.52
CA ALA A 324 13.02 13.62 -18.21
C ALA A 324 13.92 14.65 -17.49
N GLU A 325 13.69 15.95 -17.75
CA GLU A 325 14.43 17.06 -17.14
C GLU A 325 14.03 17.27 -15.68
N ASP A 326 12.75 17.12 -15.35
CA ASP A 326 12.24 17.29 -13.97
C ASP A 326 12.59 16.11 -13.06
N ALA A 327 12.69 14.92 -13.62
CA ALA A 327 13.01 13.70 -12.88
C ALA A 327 14.45 13.65 -12.33
N VAL A 328 15.36 14.44 -12.89
CA VAL A 328 16.80 14.47 -12.52
C VAL A 328 17.08 15.40 -11.33
N HIS A 329 16.17 16.34 -11.02
CA HIS A 329 16.44 17.43 -10.08
C HIS A 329 16.02 17.17 -8.63
N THR A 330 15.51 16.01 -8.26
CA THR A 330 14.91 15.80 -6.93
C THR A 330 15.81 15.15 -5.89
N ASP A 331 17.07 14.79 -6.18
CA ASP A 331 18.01 14.36 -5.10
C ASP A 331 19.49 14.56 -5.46
N PRO A 332 20.18 15.55 -4.85
CA PRO A 332 21.62 15.78 -5.06
C PRO A 332 22.54 14.79 -4.33
N GLN A 333 22.04 13.75 -3.64
CA GLN A 333 22.84 12.92 -2.73
C GLN A 333 22.97 11.43 -3.08
N PHE A 334 22.74 11.05 -4.38
CA PHE A 334 23.03 9.68 -4.80
C PHE A 334 23.88 9.63 -6.08
#